data_e3136fd1920e564b7ea428a5129ae7e9
#
_entry.id   e3136fd1920e564b7ea428a5129ae7e9
#
_cell.length_a   1.000
_cell.length_b   1.000
_cell.length_c   1.000
_cell.angle_alpha   90.00
_cell.angle_beta   90.00
_cell.angle_gamma   90.00
#
_symmetry.space_group_name_H-M   'P 1'
#
loop_
_entity.id
_entity.type
_entity.pdbx_description
1 polymer ?
#
loop_
_entity_poly.entity_id
_entity_poly.type
_entity_poly.pdbx_seq_one_letter_code
_entity_poly.pdbx_strand_id
1 'polypeptide(L)' 'SWSHYRVLMRINDEQARRFYMEECAKAAWSVRQLERQINTMY' A
#
# COMPACT_ATOMS: atom_id res chain seq x y z
N SER A 1 -4.39 8.82 3.98
CA SER A 1 -3.70 10.09 3.84
C SER A 1 -2.99 10.18 2.50
N TRP A 2 -2.54 11.38 2.19
CA TRP A 2 -1.84 11.61 0.92
C TRP A 2 -0.60 10.75 0.78
N SER A 3 0.14 10.59 1.87
CA SER A 3 1.37 9.80 1.84
C SER A 3 1.09 8.34 1.50
N HIS A 4 0.02 7.78 2.03
CA HIS A 4 -0.36 6.41 1.68
C HIS A 4 -0.68 6.31 0.20
N TYR A 5 -1.40 7.28 -0.32
CA TYR A 5 -1.76 7.29 -1.72
C TYR A 5 -0.53 7.31 -2.62
N ARG A 6 0.45 8.15 -2.26
CA ARG A 6 1.67 8.25 -3.04
C ARG A 6 2.44 6.92 -3.09
N VAL A 7 2.49 6.23 -1.96
CA VAL A 7 3.17 4.93 -1.90
C VAL A 7 2.43 3.93 -2.77
N LEU A 8 1.11 3.93 -2.72
CA LEU A 8 0.30 3.01 -3.50
C LEU A 8 0.46 3.25 -5.00
N MET A 9 0.68 4.49 -5.40
CA MET A 9 0.85 4.82 -6.81
C MET A 9 2.12 4.24 -7.42
N ARG A 10 3.04 3.78 -6.57
CA ARG A 10 4.26 3.12 -7.05
C ARG A 10 3.97 1.73 -7.61
N ILE A 11 2.81 1.20 -7.29
CA ILE A 11 2.42 -0.13 -7.77
C ILE A 11 1.74 0.02 -9.12
N ASN A 12 2.30 -0.61 -10.15
CA ASN A 12 1.77 -0.50 -11.50
C ASN A 12 0.55 -1.39 -11.74
N ASP A 13 0.49 -2.52 -11.04
CA ASP A 13 -0.61 -3.46 -11.18
C ASP A 13 -1.82 -2.95 -10.39
N GLU A 14 -2.90 -2.69 -11.09
CA GLU A 14 -4.10 -2.14 -10.46
C GLU A 14 -4.70 -3.08 -9.43
N GLN A 15 -4.68 -4.37 -9.71
CA GLN A 15 -5.22 -5.33 -8.76
C GLN A 15 -4.37 -5.39 -7.48
N ALA A 16 -3.07 -5.37 -7.64
CA ALA A 16 -2.18 -5.37 -6.48
C ALA A 16 -2.36 -4.09 -5.67
N ARG A 17 -2.49 -2.95 -6.38
CA ARG A 17 -2.68 -1.68 -5.70
C ARG A 17 -3.96 -1.68 -4.88
N ARG A 18 -5.04 -2.21 -5.45
CA ARG A 18 -6.31 -2.31 -4.73
C ARG A 18 -6.19 -3.21 -3.52
N PHE A 19 -5.48 -4.33 -3.66
CA PHE A 19 -5.26 -5.24 -2.55
C PHE A 19 -4.56 -4.54 -1.40
N TYR A 20 -3.47 -3.84 -1.69
CA TYR A 20 -2.73 -3.14 -0.63
C TYR A 20 -3.55 -2.01 -0.03
N MET A 21 -4.35 -1.36 -0.83
CA MET A 21 -5.20 -0.29 -0.34
C MET A 21 -6.20 -0.83 0.69
N GLU A 22 -6.82 -1.95 0.39
CA GLU A 22 -7.79 -2.57 1.28
C GLU A 22 -7.11 -3.09 2.55
N GLU A 23 -5.97 -3.73 2.41
CA GLU A 23 -5.25 -4.25 3.56
C GLU A 23 -4.79 -3.11 4.47
N CYS A 24 -4.34 -2.04 3.86
CA CYS A 24 -3.91 -0.87 4.60
C CYS A 24 -5.06 -0.29 5.44
N ALA A 25 -6.24 -0.23 4.85
CA ALA A 25 -7.42 0.30 5.54
C ALA A 25 -7.86 -0.62 6.66
N LYS A 26 -7.86 -1.93 6.40
CA LYS A 26 -8.31 -2.91 7.39
C LYS A 26 -7.38 -3.00 8.59
N ALA A 27 -6.09 -3.00 8.33
CA ALA A 27 -5.09 -3.16 9.37
C ALA A 27 -4.57 -1.84 9.92
N ALA A 28 -5.03 -0.73 9.38
CA ALA A 28 -4.61 0.61 9.78
C ALA A 28 -3.09 0.76 9.71
N TRP A 29 -2.50 0.33 8.60
CA TRP A 29 -1.06 0.43 8.40
C TRP A 29 -0.62 1.88 8.31
N SER A 30 0.53 2.19 8.91
CA SER A 30 1.18 3.47 8.68
C SER A 30 1.84 3.43 7.30
N VAL A 31 2.27 4.61 6.83
CA VAL A 31 2.97 4.69 5.55
C VAL A 31 4.18 3.77 5.55
N ARG A 32 4.91 3.76 6.66
CA ARG A 32 6.10 2.94 6.80
C ARG A 32 5.77 1.45 6.70
N GLN A 33 4.70 1.06 7.36
CA GLN A 33 4.25 -0.33 7.33
C GLN A 33 3.85 -0.73 5.91
N LEU A 34 3.13 0.16 5.23
CA LEU A 34 2.71 -0.07 3.85
C LEU A 34 3.91 -0.26 2.94
N GLU A 35 4.90 0.62 3.05
CA GLU A 35 6.11 0.52 2.26
C GLU A 35 6.82 -0.80 2.49
N ARG A 36 6.89 -1.21 3.74
CA ARG A 36 7.55 -2.46 4.09
C ARG A 36 6.84 -3.65 3.46
N GLN A 37 5.52 -3.65 3.51
CA GLN A 37 4.74 -4.74 2.94
C GLN A 37 4.94 -4.82 1.43
N ILE A 38 4.93 -3.68 0.76
CA ILE A 38 5.14 -3.65 -0.68
C ILE A 38 6.53 -4.16 -1.04
N ASN A 39 7.54 -3.68 -0.34
CA ASN A 39 8.92 -4.08 -0.61
C ASN A 39 9.16 -5.56 -0.36
N THR A 40 8.44 -6.13 0.60
CA THR A 40 8.63 -7.54 0.95
C THR A 40 7.83 -8.47 0.05
N MET A 41 6.60 -8.10 -0.27
CA MET A 41 5.67 -8.98 -0.95
C MET A 41 5.56 -8.72 -2.45
N TYR A 42 5.76 -7.49 -2.87
CA TYR A 42 5.62 -7.10 -4.27
C TYR A 42 6.97 -6.89 -4.91
#